data_aa8779656aed480369ab1df758e01b22
#
_entry.id   aa8779656aed480369ab1df758e01b22
#
_cell.length_a   1.000
_cell.length_b   1.000
_cell.length_c   1.000
_cell.angle_alpha   90.00
_cell.angle_beta   90.00
_cell.angle_gamma   90.00
#
_symmetry.space_group_name_H-M   'P 1'
#
loop_
_entity.id
_entity.type
_entity.pdbx_description
1 polymer ?
#
loop_
_entity_poly.entity_id
_entity_poly.type
_entity_poly.pdbx_seq_one_letter_code
_entity_poly.pdbx_strand_id
1 'polypeptide(L)'
;DWIMINGSEEGGIDVLRNKIKNFASTVSLSGGKKVVILDEADYLNPQSTQPALRGFVEEFHKNCRFILTCNFKNRIIEPLHSRFSNIEFKVNPKDKPKLASRLFERAVYILKEQNVSYEDKVLVELITKHFPDFRKLINELQRYSVSGSIDAGILVNVSDENLKTLVTHLKGKAFSDMRKWVVNNLDNDPVKIFRKIYDTLYTNLEPSTIPHAVLIIADYQYKSAFVADQEINLVACLTELM
;
A
#
# COMPACT_ATOMS: atom_id res chain seq x y z
N ASP A 1 0.59 30.87 -9.55
CA ASP A 1 -0.67 30.25 -9.97
C ASP A 1 -0.48 28.76 -10.26
N TRP A 2 -1.33 27.91 -9.73
CA TRP A 2 -1.31 26.46 -10.00
C TRP A 2 -2.72 25.88 -10.03
N ILE A 3 -2.88 24.77 -10.74
CA ILE A 3 -4.05 23.89 -10.68
C ILE A 3 -3.60 22.46 -10.43
N MET A 4 -4.44 21.69 -9.73
CA MET A 4 -4.24 20.26 -9.51
C MET A 4 -5.42 19.49 -10.08
N ILE A 5 -5.15 18.43 -10.82
CA ILE A 5 -6.13 17.55 -11.44
C ILE A 5 -5.76 16.13 -11.02
N ASN A 6 -6.71 15.40 -10.43
CA ASN A 6 -6.51 14.00 -10.06
C ASN A 6 -6.85 13.10 -11.26
N GLY A 7 -5.87 12.33 -11.74
CA GLY A 7 -6.02 11.44 -12.89
C GLY A 7 -6.98 10.29 -12.68
N SER A 8 -7.20 9.87 -11.43
CA SER A 8 -8.13 8.80 -11.09
C SER A 8 -9.59 9.25 -11.06
N GLU A 9 -9.84 10.53 -10.77
CA GLU A 9 -11.20 11.10 -10.66
C GLU A 9 -11.62 11.82 -11.93
N GLU A 10 -10.71 12.61 -12.51
CA GLU A 10 -10.99 13.51 -13.64
C GLU A 10 -10.15 13.18 -14.88
N GLY A 11 -9.77 11.93 -15.06
CA GLY A 11 -8.84 11.45 -16.11
C GLY A 11 -9.39 11.49 -17.55
N GLY A 12 -10.59 12.00 -17.77
CA GLY A 12 -11.20 12.13 -19.11
C GLY A 12 -10.48 13.15 -19.99
N ILE A 13 -10.26 12.79 -21.27
CA ILE A 13 -9.52 13.64 -22.22
C ILE A 13 -10.12 15.04 -22.39
N ASP A 14 -11.45 15.16 -22.40
CA ASP A 14 -12.14 16.44 -22.60
C ASP A 14 -12.05 17.33 -21.36
N VAL A 15 -12.12 16.76 -20.16
CA VAL A 15 -11.94 17.48 -18.90
C VAL A 15 -10.52 18.04 -18.82
N LEU A 16 -9.52 17.20 -19.09
CA LEU A 16 -8.12 17.62 -19.10
C LEU A 16 -7.85 18.68 -20.15
N ARG A 17 -8.37 18.48 -21.38
CA ARG A 17 -8.21 19.44 -22.48
C ARG A 17 -8.77 20.80 -22.07
N ASN A 18 -10.00 20.87 -21.59
CA ASN A 18 -10.64 22.13 -21.23
C ASN A 18 -9.97 22.80 -20.02
N LYS A 19 -9.72 22.06 -18.93
CA LYS A 19 -9.08 22.60 -17.72
C LYS A 19 -7.66 23.10 -17.99
N ILE A 20 -6.83 22.27 -18.65
CA ILE A 20 -5.45 22.62 -18.95
C ILE A 20 -5.41 23.81 -19.93
N LYS A 21 -6.19 23.76 -21.00
CA LYS A 21 -6.20 24.81 -22.03
C LYS A 21 -6.63 26.13 -21.47
N ASN A 22 -7.75 26.17 -20.72
CA ASN A 22 -8.25 27.41 -20.11
C ASN A 22 -7.24 27.99 -19.11
N PHE A 23 -6.59 27.16 -18.33
CA PHE A 23 -5.59 27.63 -17.36
C PHE A 23 -4.28 28.05 -18.04
N ALA A 24 -3.76 27.25 -18.97
CA ALA A 24 -2.44 27.44 -19.57
C ALA A 24 -2.39 28.53 -20.64
N SER A 25 -3.52 28.84 -21.30
CA SER A 25 -3.60 29.89 -22.32
C SER A 25 -3.56 31.33 -21.74
N THR A 26 -3.87 31.49 -20.48
CA THR A 26 -3.85 32.81 -19.80
C THR A 26 -2.51 33.08 -19.12
N VAL A 27 -2.10 34.34 -19.06
CA VAL A 27 -0.87 34.78 -18.40
C VAL A 27 -1.08 34.80 -16.87
N SER A 28 -0.03 34.51 -16.11
CA SER A 28 -0.06 34.65 -14.65
C SER A 28 -0.06 36.11 -14.24
N LEU A 29 -1.00 36.48 -13.36
CA LEU A 29 -1.07 37.83 -12.80
C LEU A 29 0.10 38.15 -11.85
N SER A 30 0.73 37.11 -11.27
CA SER A 30 1.87 37.25 -10.38
C SER A 30 3.22 37.30 -11.11
N GLY A 31 3.25 37.28 -12.44
CA GLY A 31 4.46 37.39 -13.25
C GLY A 31 5.33 36.14 -13.32
N GLY A 32 4.90 35.02 -12.69
CA GLY A 32 5.58 33.72 -12.72
C GLY A 32 5.03 32.75 -13.76
N LYS A 33 5.66 31.58 -13.90
CA LYS A 33 5.09 30.48 -14.68
C LYS A 33 3.98 29.79 -13.89
N LYS A 34 2.93 29.44 -14.60
CA LYS A 34 1.85 28.62 -14.05
C LYS A 34 2.29 27.17 -13.87
N VAL A 35 1.67 26.45 -12.96
CA VAL A 35 1.96 25.04 -12.71
C VAL A 35 0.70 24.20 -12.82
N VAL A 36 0.74 23.18 -13.66
CA VAL A 36 -0.30 22.14 -13.77
C VAL A 36 0.23 20.89 -13.07
N ILE A 37 -0.45 20.47 -12.02
CA ILE A 37 -0.15 19.24 -11.29
C ILE A 37 -1.16 18.18 -11.68
N LEU A 38 -0.68 17.06 -12.21
CA LEU A 38 -1.47 15.87 -12.51
C LEU A 38 -1.12 14.79 -11.47
N ASP A 39 -1.97 14.69 -10.47
CA ASP A 39 -1.83 13.68 -9.43
C ASP A 39 -2.39 12.34 -9.92
N GLU A 40 -1.76 11.23 -9.53
CA GLU A 40 -2.13 9.89 -9.97
C GLU A 40 -2.18 9.75 -11.51
N ALA A 41 -1.19 10.30 -12.21
CA ALA A 41 -1.15 10.32 -13.68
C ALA A 41 -1.08 8.93 -14.33
N ASP A 42 -0.74 7.90 -13.60
CA ASP A 42 -0.76 6.50 -14.01
C ASP A 42 -2.18 5.91 -14.18
N TYR A 43 -3.22 6.63 -13.76
CA TYR A 43 -4.62 6.31 -14.06
C TYR A 43 -5.14 6.97 -15.35
N LEU A 44 -4.39 7.93 -15.93
CA LEU A 44 -4.74 8.53 -17.20
C LEU A 44 -4.69 7.49 -18.33
N ASN A 45 -5.70 7.50 -19.20
CA ASN A 45 -5.77 6.55 -20.31
C ASN A 45 -4.54 6.65 -21.24
N PRO A 46 -3.76 5.56 -21.41
CA PRO A 46 -2.52 5.56 -22.18
C PRO A 46 -2.74 5.69 -23.69
N GLN A 47 -3.95 5.42 -24.18
CA GLN A 47 -4.26 5.48 -25.62
C GLN A 47 -4.86 6.82 -26.06
N SER A 48 -5.41 7.60 -25.13
CA SER A 48 -6.09 8.87 -25.46
C SER A 48 -5.53 10.06 -24.68
N THR A 49 -5.58 10.01 -23.37
CA THR A 49 -5.28 11.16 -22.50
C THR A 49 -3.79 11.44 -22.39
N GLN A 50 -2.97 10.42 -22.21
CA GLN A 50 -1.51 10.59 -22.12
C GLN A 50 -0.88 11.09 -23.43
N PRO A 51 -1.28 10.62 -24.64
CA PRO A 51 -0.84 11.23 -25.90
C PRO A 51 -1.26 12.69 -26.07
N ALA A 52 -2.47 13.06 -25.64
CA ALA A 52 -2.91 14.45 -25.67
C ALA A 52 -2.08 15.35 -24.74
N LEU A 53 -1.73 14.84 -23.56
CA LEU A 53 -0.88 15.54 -22.59
C LEU A 53 0.49 15.88 -23.18
N ARG A 54 1.06 15.01 -24.02
CA ARG A 54 2.29 15.29 -24.75
C ARG A 54 2.16 16.60 -25.55
N GLY A 55 1.06 16.76 -26.27
CA GLY A 55 0.78 17.98 -27.03
C GLY A 55 0.67 19.23 -26.15
N PHE A 56 -0.01 19.12 -24.99
CA PHE A 56 -0.14 20.24 -24.06
C PHE A 56 1.19 20.68 -23.46
N VAL A 57 2.07 19.75 -23.13
CA VAL A 57 3.41 20.05 -22.62
C VAL A 57 4.21 20.84 -23.66
N GLU A 58 4.15 20.45 -24.93
CA GLU A 58 4.82 21.13 -26.04
C GLU A 58 4.18 22.50 -26.36
N GLU A 59 2.85 22.60 -26.34
CA GLU A 59 2.14 23.84 -26.65
C GLU A 59 2.34 24.92 -25.57
N PHE A 60 2.26 24.52 -24.30
CA PHE A 60 2.22 25.47 -23.18
C PHE A 60 3.54 25.62 -22.40
N HIS A 61 4.66 25.03 -22.84
CA HIS A 61 5.92 25.06 -22.12
C HIS A 61 6.46 26.46 -21.78
N LYS A 62 6.08 27.48 -22.57
CA LYS A 62 6.47 28.88 -22.31
C LYS A 62 5.78 29.46 -21.08
N ASN A 63 4.50 29.17 -20.91
CA ASN A 63 3.66 29.72 -19.85
C ASN A 63 3.50 28.81 -18.64
N CYS A 64 3.54 27.47 -18.87
CA CYS A 64 3.26 26.47 -17.85
C CYS A 64 4.43 25.53 -17.60
N ARG A 65 4.45 24.99 -16.38
CA ARG A 65 5.22 23.79 -16.00
C ARG A 65 4.23 22.69 -15.63
N PHE A 66 4.61 21.47 -15.93
CA PHE A 66 3.79 20.29 -15.64
C PHE A 66 4.53 19.42 -14.64
N ILE A 67 3.80 18.97 -13.61
CA ILE A 67 4.27 18.01 -12.62
C ILE A 67 3.31 16.83 -12.66
N LEU A 68 3.84 15.63 -12.85
CA LEU A 68 3.09 14.39 -12.83
C LEU A 68 3.53 13.58 -11.61
N THR A 69 2.60 13.11 -10.81
CA THR A 69 2.86 12.11 -9.79
C THR A 69 2.32 10.77 -10.23
N CYS A 70 2.97 9.68 -9.90
CA CYS A 70 2.50 8.34 -10.18
C CYS A 70 3.10 7.32 -9.19
N ASN A 71 2.37 6.24 -8.94
CA ASN A 71 2.87 5.10 -8.20
C ASN A 71 3.55 4.08 -9.12
N PHE A 72 3.06 3.94 -10.36
CA PHE A 72 3.52 2.96 -11.33
C PHE A 72 4.09 3.65 -12.57
N LYS A 73 5.40 3.89 -12.57
CA LYS A 73 6.12 4.52 -13.68
C LYS A 73 5.86 3.82 -15.04
N ASN A 74 5.74 2.50 -15.04
CA ASN A 74 5.51 1.70 -16.24
C ASN A 74 4.11 1.88 -16.88
N ARG A 75 3.19 2.56 -16.20
CA ARG A 75 1.88 2.93 -16.75
C ARG A 75 1.90 4.27 -17.49
N ILE A 76 2.99 5.03 -17.38
CA ILE A 76 3.19 6.25 -18.14
C ILE A 76 3.86 5.89 -19.45
N ILE A 77 3.35 6.42 -20.57
CA ILE A 77 3.88 6.11 -21.92
C ILE A 77 5.29 6.68 -22.10
N GLU A 78 6.13 5.98 -22.86
CA GLU A 78 7.51 6.35 -23.11
C GLU A 78 7.69 7.78 -23.69
N PRO A 79 6.82 8.30 -24.60
CA PRO A 79 6.92 9.67 -25.07
C PRO A 79 6.80 10.74 -23.99
N LEU A 80 6.17 10.46 -22.85
CA LEU A 80 6.13 11.38 -21.73
C LEU A 80 7.41 11.29 -20.91
N HIS A 81 7.99 10.10 -20.72
CA HIS A 81 9.26 9.94 -20.01
C HIS A 81 10.39 10.75 -20.63
N SER A 82 10.43 10.90 -21.96
CA SER A 82 11.44 11.70 -22.63
C SER A 82 11.27 13.23 -22.45
N ARG A 83 10.10 13.68 -22.03
CA ARG A 83 9.77 15.11 -21.83
C ARG A 83 9.81 15.57 -20.39
N PHE A 84 9.86 14.63 -19.46
CA PHE A 84 9.88 14.91 -18.03
C PHE A 84 11.16 14.41 -17.36
N SER A 85 11.65 15.18 -16.41
CA SER A 85 12.70 14.71 -15.50
C SER A 85 12.07 13.76 -14.47
N ASN A 86 12.51 12.49 -14.49
CA ASN A 86 12.01 11.48 -13.58
C ASN A 86 12.69 11.56 -12.23
N ILE A 87 11.92 11.77 -11.17
CA ILE A 87 12.40 11.80 -9.78
C ILE A 87 11.75 10.64 -9.03
N GLU A 88 12.54 9.67 -8.59
CA GLU A 88 12.05 8.55 -7.79
C GLU A 88 12.21 8.83 -6.30
N PHE A 89 11.10 8.78 -5.56
CA PHE A 89 11.09 8.89 -4.10
C PHE A 89 11.34 7.51 -3.48
N LYS A 90 12.59 7.06 -3.51
CA LYS A 90 13.02 5.81 -2.86
C LYS A 90 13.66 6.10 -1.51
N VAL A 91 13.26 5.33 -0.50
CA VAL A 91 13.91 5.36 0.80
C VAL A 91 15.22 4.56 0.72
N ASN A 92 16.34 5.27 0.83
CA ASN A 92 17.65 4.65 0.84
C ASN A 92 17.81 3.77 2.10
N PRO A 93 18.34 2.54 2.03
CA PRO A 93 18.54 1.71 3.22
C PRO A 93 19.30 2.40 4.36
N LYS A 94 20.27 3.25 4.04
CA LYS A 94 21.03 4.04 5.02
C LYS A 94 20.21 5.11 5.74
N ASP A 95 19.16 5.62 5.11
CA ASP A 95 18.30 6.67 5.65
C ASP A 95 17.09 6.12 6.41
N LYS A 96 16.80 4.83 6.27
CA LYS A 96 15.66 4.18 6.93
C LYS A 96 15.59 4.44 8.43
N PRO A 97 16.68 4.25 9.22
CA PRO A 97 16.62 4.47 10.68
C PRO A 97 16.30 5.93 11.02
N LYS A 98 16.90 6.89 10.30
CA LYS A 98 16.67 8.31 10.49
C LYS A 98 15.23 8.73 10.17
N LEU A 99 14.67 8.18 9.08
CA LEU A 99 13.29 8.44 8.69
C LEU A 99 12.30 7.78 9.68
N ALA A 100 12.60 6.57 10.15
CA ALA A 100 11.79 5.90 11.16
C ALA A 100 11.78 6.68 12.49
N SER A 101 12.93 7.22 12.92
CA SER A 101 13.00 8.09 14.11
C SER A 101 12.14 9.36 13.96
N ARG A 102 12.23 10.03 12.81
CA ARG A 102 11.38 11.21 12.55
C ARG A 102 9.89 10.87 12.49
N LEU A 103 9.56 9.69 11.95
CA LEU A 103 8.18 9.22 11.94
C LEU A 103 7.68 8.94 13.36
N PHE A 104 8.53 8.35 14.21
CA PHE A 104 8.22 8.16 15.64
C PHE A 104 7.95 9.50 16.34
N GLU A 105 8.84 10.48 16.20
CA GLU A 105 8.66 11.83 16.76
C GLU A 105 7.34 12.47 16.29
N ARG A 106 7.02 12.32 15.02
CA ARG A 106 5.78 12.85 14.43
C ARG A 106 4.54 12.13 14.96
N ALA A 107 4.60 10.79 15.09
CA ALA A 107 3.51 10.01 15.67
C ALA A 107 3.27 10.38 17.14
N VAL A 108 4.32 10.50 17.93
CA VAL A 108 4.26 10.97 19.32
C VAL A 108 3.63 12.36 19.42
N TYR A 109 4.04 13.29 18.55
CA TYR A 109 3.44 14.63 18.50
C TYR A 109 1.93 14.56 18.26
N ILE A 110 1.49 13.78 17.27
CA ILE A 110 0.06 13.63 16.93
C ILE A 110 -0.72 13.02 18.10
N LEU A 111 -0.20 11.95 18.72
CA LEU A 111 -0.87 11.28 19.83
C LEU A 111 -1.02 12.20 21.06
N LYS A 112 0.00 13.00 21.36
CA LYS A 112 -0.06 14.00 22.43
C LYS A 112 -1.09 15.09 22.16
N GLU A 113 -1.14 15.64 20.94
CA GLU A 113 -2.13 16.65 20.53
C GLU A 113 -3.57 16.10 20.62
N GLN A 114 -3.76 14.81 20.39
CA GLN A 114 -5.05 14.14 20.46
C GLN A 114 -5.36 13.56 21.86
N ASN A 115 -4.49 13.78 22.86
CA ASN A 115 -4.62 13.26 24.24
C ASN A 115 -4.79 11.72 24.30
N VAL A 116 -4.13 10.98 23.40
CA VAL A 116 -4.12 9.53 23.37
C VAL A 116 -2.91 9.01 24.12
N SER A 117 -3.10 8.15 25.13
CA SER A 117 -2.03 7.48 25.82
C SER A 117 -1.42 6.38 24.92
N TYR A 118 -0.11 6.16 25.05
CA TYR A 118 0.60 5.18 24.22
C TYR A 118 1.82 4.60 24.96
N GLU A 119 2.19 3.38 24.57
CA GLU A 119 3.45 2.75 24.98
C GLU A 119 4.49 2.88 23.87
N ASP A 120 5.68 3.39 24.19
CA ASP A 120 6.77 3.61 23.22
C ASP A 120 7.14 2.32 22.47
N LYS A 121 7.18 1.16 23.17
CA LYS A 121 7.50 -0.14 22.57
C LYS A 121 6.51 -0.53 21.48
N VAL A 122 5.21 -0.33 21.74
CA VAL A 122 4.12 -0.65 20.81
C VAL A 122 4.19 0.27 19.60
N LEU A 123 4.46 1.55 19.83
CA LEU A 123 4.60 2.54 18.74
C LEU A 123 5.79 2.21 17.84
N VAL A 124 6.94 1.83 18.40
CA VAL A 124 8.12 1.40 17.64
C VAL A 124 7.81 0.15 16.80
N GLU A 125 7.07 -0.81 17.35
CA GLU A 125 6.69 -2.03 16.64
C GLU A 125 5.73 -1.73 15.47
N LEU A 126 4.73 -0.88 15.69
CA LEU A 126 3.81 -0.43 14.64
C LEU A 126 4.56 0.29 13.50
N ILE A 127 5.51 1.15 13.86
CA ILE A 127 6.36 1.84 12.87
C ILE A 127 7.17 0.81 12.09
N THR A 128 7.85 -0.11 12.75
CA THR A 128 8.66 -1.14 12.10
C THR A 128 7.84 -1.99 11.13
N LYS A 129 6.60 -2.30 11.51
CA LYS A 129 5.67 -3.11 10.70
C LYS A 129 5.14 -2.39 9.46
N HIS A 130 4.88 -1.09 9.55
CA HIS A 130 4.24 -0.34 8.47
C HIS A 130 5.18 0.55 7.67
N PHE A 131 6.41 0.81 8.15
CA PHE A 131 7.39 1.61 7.43
C PHE A 131 7.73 0.99 6.05
N PRO A 132 7.75 1.74 4.96
CA PRO A 132 7.68 3.20 4.85
C PRO A 132 6.26 3.76 4.56
N ASP A 133 5.20 3.02 4.78
CA ASP A 133 3.82 3.48 4.54
C ASP A 133 3.31 4.34 5.71
N PHE A 134 3.59 5.64 5.64
CA PHE A 134 3.22 6.61 6.67
C PHE A 134 1.70 6.79 6.80
N ARG A 135 0.97 6.73 5.67
CA ARG A 135 -0.50 6.88 5.67
C ARG A 135 -1.13 5.72 6.42
N LYS A 136 -0.68 4.50 6.14
CA LYS A 136 -1.18 3.31 6.80
C LYS A 136 -0.88 3.33 8.30
N LEU A 137 0.33 3.75 8.71
CA LEU A 137 0.66 3.90 10.12
C LEU A 137 -0.31 4.88 10.82
N ILE A 138 -0.55 6.06 10.24
CA ILE A 138 -1.45 7.07 10.85
C ILE A 138 -2.88 6.53 10.95
N ASN A 139 -3.38 5.86 9.92
CA ASN A 139 -4.71 5.24 9.94
C ASN A 139 -4.82 4.15 11.02
N GLU A 140 -3.79 3.32 11.19
CA GLU A 140 -3.74 2.32 12.26
C GLU A 140 -3.72 2.98 13.65
N LEU A 141 -2.91 4.01 13.85
CA LEU A 141 -2.89 4.77 15.10
C LEU A 141 -4.25 5.40 15.40
N GLN A 142 -4.91 5.97 14.39
CA GLN A 142 -6.26 6.53 14.54
C GLN A 142 -7.27 5.44 14.90
N ARG A 143 -7.22 4.28 14.26
CA ARG A 143 -8.11 3.15 14.57
C ARG A 143 -7.94 2.68 16.01
N TYR A 144 -6.71 2.58 16.48
CA TYR A 144 -6.43 2.14 17.85
C TYR A 144 -6.72 3.21 18.91
N SER A 145 -6.64 4.49 18.55
CA SER A 145 -6.93 5.59 19.47
C SER A 145 -8.40 5.62 19.96
N VAL A 146 -9.31 4.95 19.26
CA VAL A 146 -10.73 4.83 19.64
C VAL A 146 -10.90 4.16 21.02
N SER A 147 -9.98 3.24 21.39
CA SER A 147 -9.97 2.63 22.74
C SER A 147 -9.38 3.53 23.83
N GLY A 148 -8.87 4.72 23.48
CA GLY A 148 -8.27 5.68 24.40
C GLY A 148 -6.79 5.43 24.71
N SER A 149 -6.26 4.26 24.40
CA SER A 149 -4.85 3.90 24.62
C SER A 149 -4.30 3.02 23.50
N ILE A 150 -3.01 3.21 23.21
CA ILE A 150 -2.23 2.36 22.29
C ILE A 150 -1.27 1.54 23.13
N ASP A 151 -1.69 0.34 23.50
CA ASP A 151 -0.98 -0.60 24.38
C ASP A 151 -0.70 -1.94 23.66
N ALA A 152 -0.04 -2.86 24.39
CA ALA A 152 0.35 -4.16 23.86
C ALA A 152 -0.83 -5.04 23.40
N GLY A 153 -2.06 -4.80 23.87
CA GLY A 153 -3.27 -5.49 23.42
C GLY A 153 -3.54 -5.33 21.93
N ILE A 154 -3.01 -4.27 21.33
CA ILE A 154 -3.17 -3.94 19.90
C ILE A 154 -2.30 -4.80 18.99
N LEU A 155 -1.19 -5.32 19.51
CA LEU A 155 -0.24 -6.14 18.76
C LEU A 155 -0.71 -7.58 18.53
N VAL A 156 -1.85 -7.95 19.10
CA VAL A 156 -2.43 -9.32 19.05
C VAL A 156 -2.92 -9.72 17.63
N ASN A 157 -2.92 -8.81 16.66
CA ASN A 157 -3.24 -9.16 15.27
C ASN A 157 -2.11 -9.96 14.61
N VAL A 158 -2.30 -11.28 14.54
CA VAL A 158 -1.43 -12.27 13.87
C VAL A 158 0.05 -11.98 14.10
N SER A 159 0.47 -12.05 15.38
CA SER A 159 1.89 -12.05 15.75
C SER A 159 2.59 -13.26 15.12
N ASP A 160 3.89 -13.18 14.92
CA ASP A 160 4.70 -14.32 14.48
C ASP A 160 4.58 -15.52 15.43
N GLU A 161 4.23 -15.27 16.69
CA GLU A 161 3.94 -16.27 17.72
C GLU A 161 2.64 -17.04 17.42
N ASN A 162 1.61 -16.36 16.92
CA ASN A 162 0.35 -16.96 16.51
C ASN A 162 0.54 -17.86 15.25
N LEU A 163 1.45 -17.48 14.34
CA LEU A 163 1.83 -18.32 13.20
C LEU A 163 2.65 -19.55 13.62
N LYS A 164 3.54 -19.43 14.59
CA LYS A 164 4.28 -20.58 15.15
C LYS A 164 3.33 -21.61 15.75
N THR A 165 2.28 -21.15 16.42
CA THR A 165 1.22 -22.01 16.94
C THR A 165 0.49 -22.75 15.81
N LEU A 166 0.11 -22.06 14.73
CA LEU A 166 -0.48 -22.68 13.54
C LEU A 166 0.45 -23.75 12.96
N VAL A 167 1.72 -23.43 12.75
CA VAL A 167 2.71 -24.39 12.20
C VAL A 167 2.84 -25.63 13.11
N THR A 168 2.79 -25.45 14.42
CA THR A 168 2.80 -26.57 15.36
C THR A 168 1.58 -27.46 15.20
N HIS A 169 0.39 -26.88 15.04
CA HIS A 169 -0.84 -27.62 14.78
C HIS A 169 -0.81 -28.36 13.44
N LEU A 170 -0.25 -27.74 12.39
CA LEU A 170 -0.09 -28.38 11.08
C LEU A 170 0.86 -29.58 11.13
N LYS A 171 2.04 -29.41 11.74
CA LYS A 171 3.03 -30.50 11.94
C LYS A 171 2.49 -31.63 12.80
N GLY A 172 1.69 -31.29 13.81
CA GLY A 172 1.04 -32.27 14.69
C GLY A 172 -0.22 -32.90 14.13
N LYS A 173 -0.66 -32.51 12.92
CA LYS A 173 -1.94 -32.92 12.30
C LYS A 173 -3.14 -32.72 13.21
N ALA A 174 -3.12 -31.67 14.03
CA ALA A 174 -4.14 -31.32 15.00
C ALA A 174 -5.26 -30.49 14.34
N PHE A 175 -6.14 -31.15 13.58
CA PHE A 175 -7.20 -30.51 12.78
C PHE A 175 -8.11 -29.58 13.62
N SER A 176 -8.55 -30.04 14.79
CA SER A 176 -9.46 -29.27 15.65
C SER A 176 -8.84 -27.96 16.14
N ASP A 177 -7.56 -27.96 16.46
CA ASP A 177 -6.86 -26.78 16.97
C ASP A 177 -6.47 -25.84 15.82
N MET A 178 -6.10 -26.40 14.66
CA MET A 178 -5.92 -25.64 13.44
C MET A 178 -7.23 -24.92 13.03
N ARG A 179 -8.38 -25.58 13.07
CA ARG A 179 -9.66 -24.96 12.78
C ARG A 179 -10.00 -23.83 13.77
N LYS A 180 -9.79 -24.04 15.07
CA LYS A 180 -9.97 -22.97 16.08
C LYS A 180 -9.07 -21.78 15.78
N TRP A 181 -7.83 -22.05 15.36
CA TRP A 181 -6.93 -20.97 14.95
C TRP A 181 -7.49 -20.17 13.79
N VAL A 182 -8.04 -20.84 12.76
CA VAL A 182 -8.67 -20.16 11.62
C VAL A 182 -9.83 -19.28 12.07
N VAL A 183 -10.77 -19.81 12.86
CA VAL A 183 -11.92 -19.05 13.38
C VAL A 183 -11.49 -17.79 14.13
N ASN A 184 -10.45 -17.89 14.97
CA ASN A 184 -9.93 -16.76 15.74
C ASN A 184 -9.17 -15.72 14.89
N ASN A 185 -8.89 -16.04 13.62
CA ASN A 185 -8.12 -15.17 12.72
C ASN A 185 -8.90 -14.77 11.45
N LEU A 186 -10.18 -15.07 11.36
CA LEU A 186 -11.04 -14.74 10.19
C LEU A 186 -11.18 -13.23 9.94
N ASP A 187 -11.01 -12.39 10.96
CA ASP A 187 -11.04 -10.94 10.82
C ASP A 187 -9.83 -10.39 10.03
N ASN A 188 -8.84 -11.22 9.78
CA ASN A 188 -7.69 -10.85 8.97
C ASN A 188 -7.98 -11.08 7.48
N ASP A 189 -7.44 -10.22 6.64
CA ASP A 189 -7.48 -10.35 5.19
C ASP A 189 -6.89 -11.73 4.77
N PRO A 190 -7.67 -12.60 4.09
CA PRO A 190 -7.21 -13.94 3.67
C PRO A 190 -5.91 -13.89 2.85
N VAL A 191 -5.75 -12.89 1.98
CA VAL A 191 -4.55 -12.74 1.16
C VAL A 191 -3.30 -12.55 2.03
N LYS A 192 -3.42 -11.82 3.15
CA LYS A 192 -2.32 -11.65 4.09
C LYS A 192 -2.01 -12.92 4.87
N ILE A 193 -3.03 -13.73 5.18
CA ILE A 193 -2.84 -15.02 5.84
C ILE A 193 -2.07 -15.96 4.90
N PHE A 194 -2.50 -16.10 3.64
CA PHE A 194 -1.80 -16.91 2.65
C PHE A 194 -0.35 -16.45 2.45
N ARG A 195 -0.12 -15.13 2.37
CA ARG A 195 1.23 -14.58 2.24
C ARG A 195 2.11 -14.94 3.42
N LYS A 196 1.61 -14.82 4.65
CA LYS A 196 2.36 -15.17 5.86
C LYS A 196 2.67 -16.66 5.95
N ILE A 197 1.71 -17.53 5.58
CA ILE A 197 1.95 -18.97 5.49
C ILE A 197 3.07 -19.25 4.49
N TYR A 198 3.00 -18.67 3.29
CA TYR A 198 4.05 -18.79 2.28
C TYR A 198 5.43 -18.38 2.80
N ASP A 199 5.53 -17.25 3.50
CA ASP A 199 6.81 -16.76 4.05
C ASP A 199 7.40 -17.71 5.12
N THR A 200 6.58 -18.56 5.76
CA THR A 200 7.03 -19.56 6.75
C THR A 200 7.44 -20.90 6.15
N LEU A 201 7.13 -21.17 4.89
CA LEU A 201 7.40 -22.49 4.26
C LEU A 201 8.89 -22.85 4.31
N TYR A 202 9.76 -21.90 3.95
CA TYR A 202 11.21 -22.12 3.86
C TYR A 202 11.88 -22.48 5.20
N THR A 203 11.26 -22.09 6.32
CA THR A 203 11.77 -22.39 7.65
C THR A 203 11.17 -23.66 8.27
N ASN A 204 10.07 -24.17 7.68
CA ASN A 204 9.27 -25.22 8.31
C ASN A 204 9.08 -26.48 7.48
N LEU A 205 9.36 -26.43 6.17
CA LEU A 205 9.23 -27.57 5.24
C LEU A 205 10.59 -27.98 4.66
N GLU A 206 10.68 -29.23 4.27
CA GLU A 206 11.77 -29.76 3.47
C GLU A 206 11.82 -29.08 2.08
N PRO A 207 12.99 -28.74 1.54
CA PRO A 207 13.11 -28.06 0.25
C PRO A 207 12.37 -28.75 -0.91
N SER A 208 12.27 -30.07 -0.88
CA SER A 208 11.60 -30.90 -1.90
C SER A 208 10.07 -30.74 -1.91
N THR A 209 9.46 -30.39 -0.75
CA THR A 209 8.00 -30.27 -0.60
C THR A 209 7.49 -28.83 -0.80
N ILE A 210 8.40 -27.83 -0.71
CA ILE A 210 8.03 -26.42 -0.87
C ILE A 210 7.29 -26.12 -2.18
N PRO A 211 7.74 -26.61 -3.37
CA PRO A 211 7.04 -26.31 -4.62
C PRO A 211 5.59 -26.78 -4.61
N HIS A 212 5.31 -27.96 -4.01
CA HIS A 212 3.95 -28.47 -3.90
C HIS A 212 3.09 -27.62 -2.98
N ALA A 213 3.61 -27.25 -1.82
CA ALA A 213 2.93 -26.34 -0.89
C ALA A 213 2.62 -24.97 -1.51
N VAL A 214 3.51 -24.45 -2.35
CA VAL A 214 3.28 -23.18 -3.09
C VAL A 214 2.12 -23.31 -4.06
N LEU A 215 2.00 -24.44 -4.79
CA LEU A 215 0.88 -24.67 -5.72
C LEU A 215 -0.45 -24.74 -4.96
N ILE A 216 -0.49 -25.42 -3.81
CA ILE A 216 -1.68 -25.46 -2.95
C ILE A 216 -2.09 -24.05 -2.53
N ILE A 217 -1.17 -23.28 -1.96
CA ILE A 217 -1.46 -21.91 -1.50
C ILE A 217 -1.94 -21.03 -2.65
N ALA A 218 -1.32 -21.12 -3.83
CA ALA A 218 -1.70 -20.32 -5.00
C ALA A 218 -3.14 -20.64 -5.47
N ASP A 219 -3.52 -21.91 -5.48
CA ASP A 219 -4.85 -22.36 -5.87
C ASP A 219 -5.93 -21.85 -4.89
N TYR A 220 -5.71 -21.99 -3.59
CA TYR A 220 -6.65 -21.50 -2.59
C TYR A 220 -6.68 -19.97 -2.48
N GLN A 221 -5.57 -19.31 -2.72
CA GLN A 221 -5.54 -17.84 -2.82
C GLN A 221 -6.35 -17.36 -4.03
N TYR A 222 -6.26 -18.02 -5.17
CA TYR A 222 -7.11 -17.74 -6.33
C TYR A 222 -8.59 -17.97 -6.00
N LYS A 223 -8.93 -19.11 -5.40
CA LYS A 223 -10.30 -19.44 -4.97
C LYS A 223 -10.86 -18.41 -3.98
N SER A 224 -10.05 -17.82 -3.14
CA SER A 224 -10.50 -16.85 -2.12
C SER A 224 -11.20 -15.62 -2.72
N ALA A 225 -10.96 -15.29 -3.98
CA ALA A 225 -11.66 -14.21 -4.69
C ALA A 225 -13.13 -14.55 -5.05
N PHE A 226 -13.50 -15.83 -5.02
CA PHE A 226 -14.80 -16.30 -5.55
C PHE A 226 -15.63 -17.11 -4.54
N VAL A 227 -15.02 -17.57 -3.45
CA VAL A 227 -15.72 -18.39 -2.45
C VAL A 227 -16.67 -17.57 -1.60
N ALA A 228 -17.83 -18.15 -1.27
CA ALA A 228 -18.78 -17.53 -0.36
C ALA A 228 -18.34 -17.57 1.11
N ASP A 229 -17.54 -18.58 1.48
CA ASP A 229 -17.08 -18.79 2.85
C ASP A 229 -15.55 -18.91 2.90
N GLN A 230 -14.91 -17.91 3.50
CA GLN A 230 -13.46 -17.85 3.64
C GLN A 230 -12.91 -18.80 4.70
N GLU A 231 -13.71 -19.15 5.74
CA GLU A 231 -13.33 -20.14 6.75
C GLU A 231 -13.08 -21.48 6.09
N ILE A 232 -14.06 -21.95 5.32
CA ILE A 232 -13.99 -23.25 4.64
C ILE A 232 -12.80 -23.29 3.68
N ASN A 233 -12.59 -22.23 2.91
CA ASN A 233 -11.49 -22.14 1.96
C ASN A 233 -10.13 -22.22 2.65
N LEU A 234 -9.95 -21.48 3.74
CA LEU A 234 -8.68 -21.45 4.49
C LEU A 234 -8.44 -22.77 5.22
N VAL A 235 -9.48 -23.35 5.85
CA VAL A 235 -9.39 -24.67 6.51
C VAL A 235 -9.03 -25.75 5.50
N ALA A 236 -9.63 -25.74 4.30
CA ALA A 236 -9.31 -26.72 3.25
C ALA A 236 -7.84 -26.60 2.79
N CYS A 237 -7.34 -25.36 2.56
CA CYS A 237 -5.94 -25.14 2.25
C CYS A 237 -4.99 -25.70 3.33
N LEU A 238 -5.26 -25.39 4.59
CA LEU A 238 -4.42 -25.84 5.71
C LEU A 238 -4.48 -27.35 5.92
N THR A 239 -5.63 -27.96 5.62
CA THR A 239 -5.79 -29.43 5.68
C THR A 239 -4.95 -30.12 4.60
N GLU A 240 -4.87 -29.54 3.41
CA GLU A 240 -4.06 -30.08 2.30
C GLU A 240 -2.55 -29.86 2.54
N LEU A 241 -2.18 -28.86 3.33
CA LEU A 241 -0.80 -28.60 3.76
C LEU A 241 -0.34 -29.47 4.96
N MET A 242 -1.24 -30.20 5.62
CA MET A 242 -0.94 -31.16 6.71
C MET A 242 -0.36 -32.49 6.18
#